data_86d63a4c72f609affebb6096d56d2100
#
_entry.id   86d63a4c72f609affebb6096d56d2100
#
_cell.length_a   1.000
_cell.length_b   1.000
_cell.length_c   1.000
_cell.angle_alpha   90.00
_cell.angle_beta   90.00
_cell.angle_gamma   90.00
#
_symmetry.space_group_name_H-M   'P 1'
#
loop_
_entity.id
_entity.type
_entity.pdbx_description
1 polymer ?
#
loop_
_entity_poly.entity_id
_entity_poly.type
_entity_poly.pdbx_seq_one_letter_code
_entity_poly.pdbx_strand_id
1 'polypeptide(L)'
;MAAKAGSDQPWLADAAAELAGQSGAVVDVVSADGVDLEAFSTVPRSEAAEPAERAATAIAERIRAAGVKATEHTLSGPVVRSVLLFAEEHDADVIVCGGSTRGAVARRLLGDQSIQLIRRSRRPVLVVTPPR
;
A
#
# COMPACT_ATOMS: atom_id res chain seq x y z
N MET A 1 -5.09 -2.28 2.55
CA MET A 1 -4.60 -1.26 1.60
C MET A 1 -3.08 -1.21 1.65
N ALA A 2 -2.44 -1.03 0.51
CA ALA A 2 -0.99 -0.96 0.42
C ALA A 2 -0.51 0.46 0.06
N ALA A 3 0.34 1.04 0.89
CA ALA A 3 0.93 2.34 0.69
C ALA A 3 2.37 2.21 0.19
N LYS A 4 2.75 3.07 -0.75
CA LYS A 4 4.09 3.07 -1.30
C LYS A 4 5.03 3.90 -0.42
N ALA A 5 6.12 3.31 0.02
CA ALA A 5 7.14 4.00 0.80
C ALA A 5 7.71 5.23 0.06
N GLY A 6 7.84 6.33 0.78
CA GLY A 6 8.38 7.58 0.23
C GLY A 6 7.46 8.33 -0.73
N SER A 7 6.20 7.93 -0.83
CA SER A 7 5.24 8.53 -1.74
C SER A 7 4.02 9.05 -0.99
N ASP A 8 3.60 10.26 -1.29
CA ASP A 8 2.35 10.81 -0.79
C ASP A 8 1.22 10.45 -1.77
N GLN A 9 0.20 9.78 -1.28
CA GLN A 9 -0.91 9.28 -2.08
C GLN A 9 -2.27 9.62 -1.44
N PRO A 10 -2.62 10.91 -1.28
CA PRO A 10 -3.86 11.30 -0.63
C PRO A 10 -5.10 10.78 -1.38
N TRP A 11 -5.03 10.70 -2.70
CA TRP A 11 -6.10 10.16 -3.53
C TRP A 11 -6.38 8.69 -3.25
N LEU A 12 -5.35 7.92 -2.89
CA LEU A 12 -5.49 6.52 -2.49
C LEU A 12 -6.20 6.41 -1.15
N ALA A 13 -5.80 7.22 -0.18
CA ALA A 13 -6.44 7.27 1.13
C ALA A 13 -7.92 7.65 1.02
N ASP A 14 -8.23 8.64 0.19
CA ASP A 14 -9.61 9.09 0.00
C ASP A 14 -10.49 8.00 -0.63
N ALA A 15 -9.98 7.30 -1.64
CA ALA A 15 -10.70 6.20 -2.27
C ALA A 15 -10.93 5.03 -1.29
N ALA A 16 -9.92 4.67 -0.52
CA ALA A 16 -10.04 3.62 0.47
C ALA A 16 -11.05 3.98 1.57
N ALA A 17 -11.03 5.22 2.04
CA ALA A 17 -11.97 5.70 3.04
C ALA A 17 -13.42 5.67 2.53
N GLU A 18 -13.64 6.07 1.28
CA GLU A 18 -14.95 6.04 0.67
C GLU A 18 -15.51 4.62 0.55
N LEU A 19 -14.71 3.70 0.05
CA LEU A 19 -15.11 2.30 -0.07
C LEU A 19 -15.39 1.67 1.29
N ALA A 20 -14.51 1.88 2.26
CA ALA A 20 -14.69 1.34 3.60
C ALA A 20 -15.90 1.93 4.30
N GLY A 21 -16.14 3.23 4.12
CA GLY A 21 -17.31 3.90 4.67
C GLY A 21 -18.63 3.35 4.13
N GLN A 22 -18.67 3.01 2.85
CA GLN A 22 -19.86 2.44 2.21
C GLN A 22 -20.12 0.99 2.65
N SER A 23 -19.09 0.22 2.93
CA SER A 23 -19.21 -1.20 3.25
C SER A 23 -19.14 -1.51 4.75
N GLY A 24 -18.84 -0.52 5.59
CA GLY A 24 -18.61 -0.75 7.02
C GLY A 24 -17.29 -1.47 7.31
N ALA A 25 -16.36 -1.49 6.37
CA ALA A 25 -15.08 -2.17 6.52
C ALA A 25 -14.10 -1.37 7.37
N VAL A 26 -13.14 -2.08 7.95
CA VAL A 26 -11.96 -1.48 8.56
C VAL A 26 -10.80 -1.54 7.57
N VAL A 27 -9.84 -0.63 7.71
CA VAL A 27 -8.72 -0.55 6.79
C VAL A 27 -7.42 -0.86 7.53
N ASP A 28 -6.68 -1.83 7.03
CA ASP A 28 -5.29 -2.03 7.42
C ASP A 28 -4.41 -1.35 6.38
N VAL A 29 -3.66 -0.35 6.83
CA VAL A 29 -2.73 0.38 5.97
C VAL A 29 -1.36 -0.26 6.13
N VAL A 30 -0.84 -0.81 5.05
CA VAL A 30 0.44 -1.51 5.08
C VAL A 30 1.44 -0.84 4.15
N SER A 31 2.65 -0.73 4.61
CA SER A 31 3.77 -0.26 3.80
C SER A 31 4.98 -1.13 4.10
N ALA A 32 5.65 -1.60 3.06
CA ALA A 32 6.84 -2.42 3.20
C ALA A 32 8.09 -1.59 2.95
N ASP A 33 9.14 -1.87 3.69
CA ASP A 33 10.42 -1.17 3.55
C ASP A 33 11.18 -1.54 2.26
N GLY A 34 10.80 -2.63 1.62
CA GLY A 34 11.43 -3.10 0.40
C GLY A 34 12.81 -3.75 0.63
N VAL A 35 13.18 -3.96 1.89
CA VAL A 35 14.48 -4.54 2.21
C VAL A 35 14.47 -6.05 1.95
N ASP A 36 15.37 -6.48 1.07
CA ASP A 36 15.62 -7.91 0.87
C ASP A 36 16.68 -8.35 1.86
N LEU A 37 16.31 -9.28 2.73
CA LEU A 37 17.23 -9.83 3.74
C LEU A 37 18.40 -10.61 3.13
N GLU A 38 18.25 -11.06 1.89
CA GLU A 38 19.30 -11.76 1.15
C GLU A 38 20.27 -10.78 0.48
N ALA A 39 19.90 -9.51 0.36
CA ALA A 39 20.78 -8.49 -0.18
C ALA A 39 21.64 -7.90 0.93
N PHE A 40 22.94 -7.77 0.67
CA PHE A 40 23.84 -7.08 1.58
C PHE A 40 23.54 -5.60 1.57
N SER A 41 22.78 -5.15 2.55
CA SER A 41 22.53 -3.73 2.75
C SER A 41 23.37 -3.21 3.91
N THR A 42 24.10 -2.12 3.69
CA THR A 42 24.83 -1.42 4.73
C THR A 42 23.95 -0.42 5.48
N VAL A 43 22.74 -0.22 5.02
CA VAL A 43 21.77 0.69 5.65
C VAL A 43 21.11 0.02 6.83
N PRO A 44 21.11 0.63 8.03
CA PRO A 44 20.38 0.07 9.17
C PRO A 44 18.90 -0.10 8.84
N ARG A 45 18.33 -1.21 9.33
CA ARG A 45 16.93 -1.55 9.05
C ARG A 45 15.95 -0.47 9.51
N SER A 46 16.25 0.20 10.63
CA SER A 46 15.46 1.30 11.14
C SER A 46 15.39 2.48 10.16
N GLU A 47 16.48 2.81 9.49
CA GLU A 47 16.51 3.87 8.48
C GLU A 47 15.77 3.48 7.21
N ALA A 48 15.86 2.22 6.79
CA ALA A 48 15.14 1.72 5.63
C ALA A 48 13.63 1.69 5.86
N ALA A 49 13.18 1.42 7.09
CA ALA A 49 11.78 1.36 7.45
C ALA A 49 11.11 2.73 7.60
N GLU A 50 11.88 3.78 7.87
CA GLU A 50 11.35 5.12 8.17
C GLU A 50 10.47 5.70 7.07
N PRO A 51 10.82 5.64 5.76
CA PRO A 51 9.93 6.11 4.71
C PRO A 51 8.62 5.31 4.62
N ALA A 52 8.68 4.01 4.87
CA ALA A 52 7.49 3.15 4.89
C ALA A 52 6.56 3.52 6.05
N GLU A 53 7.12 3.73 7.22
CA GLU A 53 6.39 4.19 8.40
C GLU A 53 5.67 5.51 8.13
N ARG A 54 6.37 6.50 7.59
CA ARG A 54 5.77 7.80 7.28
C ARG A 54 4.65 7.70 6.27
N ALA A 55 4.82 6.89 5.24
CA ALA A 55 3.79 6.67 4.23
C ALA A 55 2.53 6.04 4.83
N ALA A 56 2.69 5.00 5.63
CA ALA A 56 1.58 4.33 6.29
C ALA A 56 0.85 5.25 7.27
N THR A 57 1.60 6.00 8.07
CA THR A 57 1.05 6.94 9.04
C THR A 57 0.22 8.03 8.36
N ALA A 58 0.76 8.66 7.33
CA ALA A 58 0.07 9.74 6.62
C ALA A 58 -1.26 9.26 6.01
N ILE A 59 -1.27 8.09 5.42
CA ILE A 59 -2.47 7.51 4.81
C ILE A 59 -3.49 7.10 5.88
N ALA A 60 -3.03 6.45 6.94
CA ALA A 60 -3.92 6.04 8.02
C ALA A 60 -4.58 7.24 8.72
N GLU A 61 -3.84 8.30 8.97
CA GLU A 61 -4.37 9.53 9.56
C GLU A 61 -5.44 10.14 8.67
N ARG A 62 -5.23 10.18 7.36
CA ARG A 62 -6.20 10.73 6.42
C ARG A 62 -7.48 9.89 6.38
N ILE A 63 -7.36 8.58 6.43
CA ILE A 63 -8.52 7.67 6.47
C ILE A 63 -9.30 7.85 7.79
N ARG A 64 -8.62 7.94 8.91
CA ARG A 64 -9.26 8.18 10.22
C ARG A 64 -9.97 9.52 10.26
N ALA A 65 -9.40 10.56 9.64
CA ALA A 65 -10.03 11.87 9.55
C ALA A 65 -11.36 11.81 8.77
N ALA A 66 -11.54 10.85 7.91
CA ALA A 66 -12.79 10.62 7.18
C ALA A 66 -13.79 9.75 7.97
N GLY A 67 -13.49 9.40 9.23
CA GLY A 67 -14.39 8.65 10.09
C GLY A 67 -14.30 7.13 9.95
N VAL A 68 -13.28 6.62 9.28
CA VAL A 68 -13.09 5.17 9.06
C VAL A 68 -11.98 4.65 9.98
N LYS A 69 -12.18 3.47 10.54
CA LYS A 69 -11.15 2.82 11.35
C LYS A 69 -10.00 2.38 10.47
N ALA A 70 -8.80 2.80 10.81
CA ALA A 70 -7.60 2.43 10.10
C ALA A 70 -6.47 2.13 11.08
N THR A 71 -5.76 1.04 10.83
CA THR A 71 -4.58 0.64 11.58
C THR A 71 -3.40 0.59 10.64
N GLU A 72 -2.28 1.17 11.04
CA GLU A 72 -1.07 1.20 10.25
C GLU A 72 -0.12 0.08 10.60
N HIS A 73 0.51 -0.48 9.59
CA HIS A 73 1.49 -1.55 9.73
C HIS A 73 2.68 -1.27 8.82
N THR A 74 3.88 -1.40 9.36
CA THR A 74 5.11 -1.34 8.57
C THR A 74 5.68 -2.74 8.47
N LEU A 75 5.81 -3.22 7.24
CA LEU A 75 6.27 -4.57 6.96
C LEU A 75 7.74 -4.53 6.52
N SER A 76 8.45 -5.59 6.83
CA SER A 76 9.82 -5.76 6.40
C SER A 76 9.90 -6.78 5.28
N GLY A 77 10.62 -6.43 4.22
CA GLY A 77 10.84 -7.32 3.09
C GLY A 77 10.36 -6.75 1.76
N PRO A 78 10.43 -7.54 0.69
CA PRO A 78 9.96 -7.14 -0.63
C PRO A 78 8.49 -6.77 -0.60
N VAL A 79 8.13 -5.69 -1.29
CA VAL A 79 6.80 -5.06 -1.17
C VAL A 79 5.68 -6.03 -1.54
N VAL A 80 5.72 -6.61 -2.73
CA VAL A 80 4.61 -7.46 -3.21
C VAL A 80 4.41 -8.68 -2.31
N ARG A 81 5.49 -9.38 -2.00
CA ARG A 81 5.44 -10.57 -1.16
C ARG A 81 4.91 -10.26 0.24
N SER A 82 5.39 -9.17 0.83
CA SER A 82 4.98 -8.78 2.18
C SER A 82 3.50 -8.40 2.24
N VAL A 83 3.01 -7.68 1.24
CA VAL A 83 1.59 -7.30 1.16
C VAL A 83 0.70 -8.52 0.98
N LEU A 84 1.08 -9.43 0.09
CA LEU A 84 0.31 -10.65 -0.14
C LEU A 84 0.24 -11.53 1.10
N LEU A 85 1.35 -11.69 1.79
CA LEU A 85 1.41 -12.46 3.03
C LEU A 85 0.54 -11.83 4.12
N PHE A 86 0.63 -10.51 4.29
CA PHE A 86 -0.20 -9.79 5.25
C PHE A 86 -1.69 -9.99 4.94
N ALA A 87 -2.09 -9.88 3.68
CA ALA A 87 -3.47 -10.06 3.26
C ALA A 87 -4.00 -11.47 3.58
N GLU A 88 -3.17 -12.49 3.41
CA GLU A 88 -3.51 -13.86 3.78
C GLU A 88 -3.66 -14.03 5.29
N GLU A 89 -2.69 -13.53 6.06
CA GLU A 89 -2.68 -13.65 7.52
C GLU A 89 -3.86 -12.92 8.19
N HIS A 90 -4.32 -11.83 7.59
CA HIS A 90 -5.39 -11.00 8.12
C HIS A 90 -6.73 -11.22 7.41
N ASP A 91 -6.79 -12.19 6.52
CA ASP A 91 -8.01 -12.54 5.78
C ASP A 91 -8.68 -11.33 5.13
N ALA A 92 -7.89 -10.56 4.40
CA ALA A 92 -8.38 -9.36 3.74
C ALA A 92 -9.40 -9.67 2.65
N ASP A 93 -10.48 -8.91 2.58
CA ASP A 93 -11.50 -9.06 1.54
C ASP A 93 -11.05 -8.51 0.19
N VAL A 94 -10.28 -7.42 0.23
CA VAL A 94 -9.75 -6.76 -0.96
C VAL A 94 -8.43 -6.09 -0.64
N ILE A 95 -7.53 -6.09 -1.61
CA ILE A 95 -6.28 -5.32 -1.55
C ILE A 95 -6.48 -4.05 -2.38
N VAL A 96 -6.23 -2.89 -1.78
CA VAL A 96 -6.32 -1.61 -2.48
C VAL A 96 -4.91 -1.05 -2.62
N CYS A 97 -4.51 -0.72 -3.82
CA CYS A 97 -3.20 -0.14 -4.09
C CYS A 97 -3.28 1.00 -5.09
N GLY A 98 -2.26 1.84 -5.10
CA GLY A 98 -2.20 2.97 -6.02
C GLY A 98 -1.47 2.63 -7.31
N GLY A 99 -2.02 3.10 -8.43
CA GLY A 99 -1.33 3.08 -9.70
C GLY A 99 -0.28 4.19 -9.76
N SER A 100 0.74 4.03 -10.60
CA SER A 100 1.77 5.02 -10.79
C SER A 100 1.52 5.84 -12.06
N THR A 101 1.63 7.17 -11.95
CA THR A 101 1.64 8.06 -13.11
C THR A 101 3.06 8.43 -13.55
N ARG A 102 4.07 7.87 -12.87
CA ARG A 102 5.46 8.13 -13.25
C ARG A 102 5.79 7.47 -14.57
N GLY A 103 6.20 8.29 -15.52
CA GLY A 103 6.63 7.86 -16.83
C GLY A 103 5.80 8.53 -17.92
N ALA A 104 6.49 9.04 -18.91
CA ALA A 104 5.93 9.72 -20.07
C ALA A 104 5.08 8.80 -20.96
N VAL A 105 4.76 7.60 -20.51
CA VAL A 105 4.05 6.63 -21.34
C VAL A 105 2.69 6.36 -20.71
N ALA A 106 1.67 6.88 -21.34
CA ALA A 106 0.27 6.65 -20.99
C ALA A 106 -0.13 5.17 -20.85
N ARG A 107 0.71 4.25 -21.25
CA ARG A 107 0.50 2.81 -21.16
C ARG A 107 0.82 2.22 -19.80
N ARG A 108 1.49 2.97 -18.90
CA ARG A 108 1.89 2.49 -17.59
C ARG A 108 1.08 3.13 -16.48
N LEU A 109 -0.22 3.09 -16.60
CA LEU A 109 -1.14 3.49 -15.53
C LEU A 109 -1.00 2.60 -14.31
N LEU A 110 -0.50 1.37 -14.52
CA LEU A 110 -0.23 0.41 -13.44
C LEU A 110 1.28 0.28 -13.28
N GLY A 111 1.79 0.56 -12.09
CA GLY A 111 3.19 0.29 -11.77
C GLY A 111 3.47 -1.22 -11.73
N ASP A 112 4.73 -1.60 -11.83
CA ASP A 112 5.13 -3.01 -11.82
C ASP A 112 4.64 -3.75 -10.58
N GLN A 113 4.64 -3.10 -9.43
CA GLN A 113 4.16 -3.68 -8.18
C GLN A 113 2.65 -3.96 -8.23
N SER A 114 1.86 -3.05 -8.79
CA SER A 114 0.42 -3.25 -8.95
C SER A 114 0.12 -4.43 -9.86
N ILE A 115 0.86 -4.56 -10.96
CA ILE A 115 0.73 -5.69 -11.87
C ILE A 115 1.07 -7.01 -11.18
N GLN A 116 2.15 -7.04 -10.39
CA GLN A 116 2.54 -8.22 -9.63
C GLN A 116 1.49 -8.60 -8.58
N LEU A 117 0.92 -7.62 -7.90
CA LEU A 117 -0.17 -7.87 -6.95
C LEU A 117 -1.38 -8.49 -7.64
N ILE A 118 -1.78 -7.96 -8.79
CA ILE A 118 -2.91 -8.50 -9.57
C ILE A 118 -2.65 -9.96 -9.98
N ARG A 119 -1.45 -10.25 -10.47
CA ARG A 119 -1.11 -11.58 -10.98
C ARG A 119 -1.00 -12.62 -9.88
N ARG A 120 -0.53 -12.25 -8.71
CA ARG A 120 -0.17 -13.18 -7.63
C ARG A 120 -1.20 -13.26 -6.52
N SER A 121 -2.12 -12.30 -6.45
CA SER A 121 -3.12 -12.26 -5.38
C SER A 121 -4.21 -13.30 -5.61
N ARG A 122 -4.64 -13.93 -4.53
CA ARG A 122 -5.83 -14.76 -4.50
C ARG A 122 -7.08 -13.97 -4.13
N ARG A 123 -6.89 -12.70 -3.80
CA ARG A 123 -7.95 -11.79 -3.37
C ARG A 123 -8.15 -10.72 -4.43
N PRO A 124 -9.35 -10.13 -4.52
CA PRO A 124 -9.55 -9.00 -5.42
C PRO A 124 -8.55 -7.89 -5.16
N VAL A 125 -8.04 -7.29 -6.21
CA VAL A 125 -7.13 -6.16 -6.13
C VAL A 125 -7.77 -4.97 -6.84
N LEU A 126 -7.94 -3.88 -6.10
CA LEU A 126 -8.43 -2.63 -6.65
C LEU A 126 -7.25 -1.68 -6.81
N VAL A 127 -7.02 -1.23 -8.03
CA VAL A 127 -5.98 -0.26 -8.33
C VAL A 127 -6.63 1.11 -8.51
N VAL A 128 -6.20 2.06 -7.68
CA VAL A 128 -6.70 3.43 -7.75
C VAL A 128 -5.67 4.27 -8.48
N THR A 129 -6.08 4.89 -9.57
CA THR A 129 -5.20 5.77 -10.33
C THR A 129 -5.25 7.19 -9.79
N PRO A 130 -4.14 7.93 -9.83
CA PRO A 130 -4.16 9.33 -9.42
C PRO A 130 -5.14 10.15 -10.25
N PRO A 131 -5.75 11.20 -9.68
CA PRO A 131 -6.60 12.10 -10.45
C PRO A 131 -5.74 12.83 -11.51
N ARG A 132 -6.36 13.12 -12.62
CA ARG A 132 -5.72 13.87 -13.71
C ARG A 132 -5.67 15.36 -13.41
#